data_c990ce9dd865b926cac555a3c0a6c973
#
_entry.id   c990ce9dd865b926cac555a3c0a6c973
#
_cell.length_a   1.000
_cell.length_b   1.000
_cell.length_c   1.000
_cell.angle_alpha   90.00
_cell.angle_beta   90.00
_cell.angle_gamma   90.00
#
_symmetry.space_group_name_H-M   'P 1'
#
loop_
_entity.id
_entity.type
_entity.pdbx_description
1 polymer ?
#
loop_
_entity_poly.entity_id
_entity_poly.type
_entity_poly.pdbx_seq_one_letter_code
_entity_poly.pdbx_strand_id
1 'polypeptide(L)'
;MNLSLVLIIYRSDSSIAQEASKFCEEVLKAKNINSRRIESDFHKDEIKKHFCNLELQPNIGIVLGGDGTFLKCANALADYDIPLLSINIGGNLGFLTQEKDFLLSLIHI
;
A
#
# COMPACT_ATOMS: atom_id res chain seq x y z
N MET A 1 -13.50 10.20 -4.00
CA MET A 1 -13.34 8.74 -4.10
C MET A 1 -13.75 8.10 -2.78
N ASN A 2 -14.60 7.11 -2.84
CA ASN A 2 -15.03 6.39 -1.65
C ASN A 2 -14.15 5.16 -1.47
N LEU A 3 -13.26 5.20 -0.48
CA LEU A 3 -12.31 4.12 -0.23
C LEU A 3 -12.87 3.16 0.82
N SER A 4 -13.11 1.92 0.43
CA SER A 4 -13.59 0.87 1.35
C SER A 4 -12.48 -0.07 1.78
N LEU A 5 -11.50 -0.32 0.93
CA LEU A 5 -10.35 -1.16 1.25
C LEU A 5 -9.12 -0.67 0.50
N VAL A 6 -8.02 -0.48 1.23
CA VAL A 6 -6.74 -0.03 0.67
C VAL A 6 -5.68 -1.09 0.96
N LEU A 7 -4.94 -1.49 -0.07
CA LEU A 7 -3.78 -2.34 0.12
C LEU A 7 -2.56 -1.47 0.41
N ILE A 8 -1.75 -1.89 1.38
CA ILE A 8 -0.48 -1.24 1.68
C ILE A 8 0.61 -2.28 1.43
N ILE A 9 1.41 -2.06 0.40
CA ILE A 9 2.43 -3.01 -0.02
C ILE A 9 3.79 -2.44 0.33
N TYR A 10 4.60 -3.21 1.07
CA TYR A 10 5.88 -2.74 1.58
C TYR A 10 6.92 -3.86 1.54
N ARG A 11 8.21 -3.48 1.51
CA ARG A 11 9.31 -4.44 1.57
C ARG A 11 9.53 -4.90 3.01
N SER A 12 9.53 -6.21 3.21
CA SER A 12 9.71 -6.81 4.53
C SER A 12 11.13 -6.63 5.08
N ASP A 13 12.12 -6.48 4.19
CA ASP A 13 13.53 -6.31 4.58
C ASP A 13 13.90 -4.86 4.95
N SER A 14 12.96 -3.94 4.88
CA SER A 14 13.20 -2.54 5.20
C SER A 14 12.42 -2.14 6.45
N SER A 15 13.14 -1.76 7.50
CA SER A 15 12.50 -1.29 8.73
C SER A 15 11.72 0.00 8.52
N ILE A 16 12.21 0.88 7.65
CA ILE A 16 11.53 2.13 7.33
C ILE A 16 10.22 1.85 6.58
N ALA A 17 10.23 0.90 5.66
CA ALA A 17 9.01 0.50 4.94
C ALA A 17 7.98 -0.10 5.89
N GLN A 18 8.41 -0.92 6.84
CA GLN A 18 7.52 -1.49 7.84
C GLN A 18 6.86 -0.41 8.70
N GLU A 19 7.65 0.54 9.17
CA GLU A 19 7.12 1.65 9.96
C GLU A 19 6.19 2.53 9.15
N ALA A 20 6.55 2.82 7.91
CA ALA A 20 5.71 3.60 7.02
C ALA A 20 4.37 2.88 6.75
N SER A 21 4.39 1.56 6.61
CA SER A 21 3.16 0.79 6.40
C SER A 21 2.24 0.85 7.62
N LYS A 22 2.79 0.77 8.80
CA LYS A 22 2.02 0.90 10.04
C LYS A 22 1.42 2.29 10.18
N PHE A 23 2.20 3.31 9.84
CA PHE A 23 1.72 4.68 9.84
C PHE A 23 0.54 4.87 8.89
N CYS A 24 0.65 4.34 7.67
CA CYS A 24 -0.45 4.40 6.70
C CYS A 24 -1.70 3.70 7.23
N GLU A 25 -1.53 2.54 7.85
CA GLU A 25 -2.64 1.80 8.44
C GLU A 25 -3.34 2.61 9.52
N GLU A 26 -2.58 3.28 10.39
CA GLU A 26 -3.14 4.11 11.45
C GLU A 26 -3.91 5.30 10.89
N VAL A 27 -3.36 5.97 9.87
CA VAL A 27 -4.02 7.11 9.25
C VAL A 27 -5.35 6.69 8.61
N LEU A 28 -5.34 5.57 7.89
CA LEU A 28 -6.55 5.06 7.26
C LEU A 28 -7.59 4.64 8.30
N LYS A 29 -7.15 4.00 9.36
CA LYS A 29 -8.04 3.58 10.45
C LYS A 29 -8.71 4.79 11.12
N ALA A 30 -7.96 5.87 11.30
CA ALA A 30 -8.51 7.10 11.86
C ALA A 30 -9.60 7.73 10.98
N LYS A 31 -9.60 7.41 9.69
CA LYS A 31 -10.61 7.86 8.73
C LYS A 31 -11.69 6.80 8.47
N ASN A 32 -11.71 5.74 9.26
CA ASN A 32 -12.65 4.61 9.11
C ASN A 32 -12.52 3.89 7.77
N ILE A 33 -11.32 3.84 7.23
CA ILE A 33 -11.00 3.13 5.99
C ILE A 33 -10.28 1.84 6.34
N ASN A 34 -10.78 0.71 5.85
CA ASN A 34 -10.13 -0.57 6.05
C ASN A 34 -8.87 -0.66 5.20
N SER A 35 -7.82 -1.23 5.76
CA SER A 35 -6.58 -1.43 5.04
C SER A 35 -6.01 -2.80 5.32
N ARG A 36 -5.15 -3.28 4.44
CA ARG A 36 -4.45 -4.54 4.59
C ARG A 36 -3.01 -4.38 4.17
N ARG A 37 -2.08 -4.73 5.06
CA ARG A 37 -0.66 -4.68 4.76
C ARG A 37 -0.20 -5.99 4.15
N ILE A 38 0.54 -5.90 3.04
CA ILE A 38 1.06 -7.05 2.31
C ILE A 38 2.54 -6.81 2.03
N GLU A 39 3.37 -7.83 2.26
CA GLU A 39 4.80 -7.78 1.93
C GLU A 39 4.99 -7.90 0.42
N SER A 40 5.92 -7.12 -0.13
CA SER A 40 6.10 -7.00 -1.58
C SER A 40 6.74 -8.24 -2.24
N ASP A 41 7.28 -9.16 -1.47
CA ASP A 41 7.91 -10.38 -1.97
C ASP A 41 6.93 -11.56 -2.11
N PHE A 42 5.67 -11.27 -2.36
CA PHE A 42 4.65 -12.28 -2.58
C PHE A 42 4.76 -12.90 -3.98
N HIS A 43 4.34 -14.15 -4.11
CA HIS A 43 4.16 -14.82 -5.40
C HIS A 43 2.73 -14.63 -5.90
N LYS A 44 2.53 -14.79 -7.23
CA LYS A 44 1.19 -14.65 -7.83
C LYS A 44 0.14 -15.54 -7.16
N ASP A 45 0.53 -16.72 -6.74
CA ASP A 45 -0.39 -17.66 -6.08
C ASP A 45 -0.84 -17.15 -4.71
N GLU A 46 0.02 -16.44 -4.00
CA GLU A 46 -0.32 -15.86 -2.72
C GLU A 46 -1.32 -14.72 -2.89
N ILE A 47 -1.18 -13.95 -3.97
CA ILE A 47 -2.13 -12.88 -4.29
C ILE A 47 -3.53 -13.45 -4.48
N LYS A 48 -3.65 -14.54 -5.22
CA LYS A 48 -4.95 -15.18 -5.42
C LYS A 48 -5.59 -15.58 -4.10
N LYS A 49 -4.80 -16.11 -3.17
CA LYS A 49 -5.30 -16.47 -1.84
C LYS A 49 -5.79 -15.25 -1.09
N HIS A 50 -5.06 -14.14 -1.18
CA HIS A 50 -5.48 -12.91 -0.52
C HIS A 50 -6.81 -12.37 -1.08
N PHE A 51 -6.98 -12.40 -2.40
CA PHE A 51 -8.17 -11.82 -3.02
C PHE A 51 -9.38 -12.75 -2.99
N CYS A 52 -9.19 -14.07 -3.01
CA CYS A 52 -10.30 -15.01 -2.92
C CYS A 52 -11.01 -14.95 -1.58
N ASN A 53 -10.31 -14.53 -0.53
CA ASN A 53 -10.86 -14.46 0.83
C ASN A 53 -11.37 -13.06 1.22
N LEU A 54 -11.27 -12.09 0.31
CA LEU A 54 -11.72 -10.73 0.58
C LEU A 54 -13.17 -10.56 0.14
N GLU A 55 -14.03 -10.11 1.04
CA GLU A 55 -15.40 -9.77 0.72
C GLU A 55 -15.47 -8.52 -0.14
N LEU A 56 -14.48 -7.61 0.01
CA LEU A 56 -14.40 -6.36 -0.72
C LEU A 56 -13.19 -6.34 -1.63
N GLN A 57 -13.38 -5.87 -2.86
CA GLN A 57 -12.30 -5.64 -3.79
C GLN A 57 -11.51 -4.40 -3.34
N PRO A 58 -10.18 -4.43 -3.29
CA PRO A 58 -9.42 -3.23 -2.98
C PRO A 58 -9.65 -2.12 -3.99
N ASN A 59 -9.80 -0.90 -3.51
CA ASN A 59 -10.00 0.28 -4.36
C ASN A 59 -8.68 0.80 -4.91
N ILE A 60 -7.59 0.68 -4.15
CA ILE A 60 -6.30 1.21 -4.49
C ILE A 60 -5.22 0.43 -3.74
N GLY A 61 -4.03 0.35 -4.32
CA GLY A 61 -2.85 -0.18 -3.66
C GLY A 61 -1.81 0.92 -3.49
N ILE A 62 -1.29 1.07 -2.29
CA ILE A 62 -0.21 2.00 -1.99
C ILE A 62 1.07 1.19 -1.89
N VAL A 63 2.04 1.47 -2.77
CA VAL A 63 3.32 0.77 -2.80
C VAL A 63 4.38 1.64 -2.14
N LEU A 64 4.92 1.18 -1.03
CA LEU A 64 5.97 1.87 -0.28
C LEU A 64 7.33 1.33 -0.69
N GLY A 65 8.03 2.05 -1.54
CA GLY A 65 9.33 1.62 -2.04
C GLY A 65 9.75 2.40 -3.26
N GLY A 66 10.78 1.91 -3.94
CA GLY A 66 11.29 2.51 -5.16
C GLY A 66 10.63 1.95 -6.41
N ASP A 67 11.17 2.34 -7.57
CA ASP A 67 10.61 1.97 -8.88
C ASP A 67 10.60 0.47 -9.11
N GLY A 68 11.63 -0.25 -8.66
CA GLY A 68 11.71 -1.69 -8.81
C GLY A 68 10.60 -2.41 -8.06
N THR A 69 10.33 -1.98 -6.83
CA THR A 69 9.24 -2.54 -6.03
C THR A 69 7.89 -2.25 -6.68
N PHE A 70 7.71 -1.04 -7.19
CA PHE A 70 6.48 -0.65 -7.87
C PHE A 70 6.24 -1.50 -9.12
N LEU A 71 7.25 -1.68 -9.97
CA LEU A 71 7.12 -2.48 -11.19
C LEU A 71 6.78 -3.94 -10.89
N LYS A 72 7.39 -4.51 -9.86
CA LYS A 72 7.09 -5.87 -9.44
C LYS A 72 5.63 -6.00 -9.02
N CYS A 73 5.14 -5.05 -8.23
CA CYS A 73 3.75 -5.04 -7.79
C CYS A 73 2.79 -4.82 -8.95
N ALA A 74 3.10 -3.91 -9.87
CA ALA A 74 2.26 -3.65 -11.02
C ALA A 74 2.10 -4.89 -11.89
N ASN A 75 3.19 -5.63 -12.12
CA ASN A 75 3.12 -6.87 -12.88
C ASN A 75 2.29 -7.93 -12.17
N ALA A 76 2.48 -8.07 -10.87
CA ALA A 76 1.78 -9.09 -10.09
C ALA A 76 0.28 -8.82 -9.96
N LEU A 77 -0.11 -7.55 -9.94
CA LEU A 77 -1.51 -7.13 -9.75
C LEU A 77 -2.20 -6.71 -11.05
N ALA A 78 -1.55 -6.92 -12.20
CA ALA A 78 -2.08 -6.46 -13.50
C ALA A 78 -3.46 -7.02 -13.82
N ASP A 79 -3.75 -8.25 -13.38
CA ASP A 79 -5.01 -8.92 -13.68
C ASP A 79 -6.19 -8.46 -12.81
N TYR A 80 -5.94 -7.60 -11.82
CA TYR A 80 -6.95 -7.25 -10.82
C TYR A 80 -7.52 -5.84 -10.97
N ASP A 81 -7.03 -5.07 -11.95
CA ASP A 81 -7.53 -3.70 -12.22
C ASP A 81 -7.50 -2.78 -10.99
N ILE A 82 -6.48 -2.92 -10.16
CA ILE A 82 -6.34 -2.10 -8.96
C ILE A 82 -5.37 -0.96 -9.25
N PRO A 83 -5.80 0.31 -9.16
CA PRO A 83 -4.88 1.43 -9.30
C PRO A 83 -3.78 1.37 -8.24
N LEU A 84 -2.55 1.63 -8.64
CA LEU A 84 -1.41 1.62 -7.73
C LEU A 84 -0.82 3.02 -7.60
N LEU A 85 -0.55 3.41 -6.36
CA LEU A 85 0.14 4.66 -6.05
C LEU A 85 1.49 4.32 -5.46
N SER A 86 2.55 4.86 -6.04
CA SER A 86 3.90 4.68 -5.52
C SER A 86 4.27 5.82 -4.60
N ILE A 87 4.74 5.48 -3.40
CA ILE A 87 5.30 6.44 -2.47
C ILE A 87 6.74 6.06 -2.22
N ASN A 88 7.67 6.91 -2.67
CA ASN A 88 9.09 6.66 -2.52
C ASN A 88 9.53 7.05 -1.12
N ILE A 89 9.86 6.06 -0.31
CA ILE A 89 10.32 6.30 1.06
C ILE A 89 11.85 6.54 1.15
N GLY A 90 12.59 6.21 0.10
CA GLY A 90 14.01 6.58 -0.07
C GLY A 90 14.97 6.21 1.05
N GLY A 91 14.56 5.37 2.00
CA GLY A 91 15.38 5.03 3.15
C GLY A 91 15.58 6.19 4.14
N ASN A 92 14.79 7.24 4.05
CA ASN A 92 14.94 8.46 4.83
C ASN A 92 13.76 8.65 5.79
N LEU A 93 14.07 8.94 7.06
CA LEU A 93 13.06 9.24 8.07
C LEU A 93 12.23 10.49 7.73
N GLY A 94 12.73 11.36 6.86
CA GLY A 94 11.97 12.51 6.36
C GLY A 94 10.66 12.13 5.68
N PHE A 95 10.53 10.89 5.25
CA PHE A 95 9.27 10.37 4.71
C PHE A 95 8.11 10.57 5.70
N LEU A 96 8.33 10.28 6.98
CA LEU A 96 7.27 10.35 7.98
C LEU A 96 6.75 11.77 8.21
N THR A 97 7.54 12.79 7.85
CA THR A 97 7.12 14.19 8.02
C THR A 97 6.57 14.80 6.73
N GLN A 98 7.12 14.45 5.58
CA GLN A 98 6.72 15.04 4.29
C GLN A 98 5.57 14.31 3.62
N GLU A 99 5.63 12.99 3.60
CA GLU A 99 4.62 12.18 2.90
C GLU A 99 3.33 12.04 3.69
N LYS A 100 3.35 12.38 4.98
CA LYS A 100 2.14 12.42 5.80
C LYS A 100 1.10 13.36 5.21
N ASP A 101 1.50 14.57 4.83
CA ASP A 101 0.58 15.56 4.27
C ASP A 101 0.03 15.10 2.92
N PHE A 102 0.89 14.48 2.10
CA PHE A 102 0.46 13.92 0.83
C PHE A 102 -0.56 12.80 1.01
N LEU A 103 -0.30 11.89 1.94
CA LEU A 103 -1.20 10.78 2.24
C LEU A 103 -2.54 11.28 2.77
N LEU A 104 -2.51 12.25 3.68
CA LEU A 104 -3.73 12.86 4.20
C LEU A 104 -4.53 13.56 3.09
N SER A 105 -3.85 14.20 2.16
CA SER A 105 -4.47 14.85 1.02
C SER A 105 -5.21 13.85 0.13
N LEU A 106 -4.62 12.68 -0.11
CA LEU A 106 -5.24 11.62 -0.88
C LEU A 106 -6.50 11.06 -0.23
N ILE A 107 -6.47 10.92 1.09
CA ILE A 107 -7.59 10.33 1.83
C ILE A 107 -8.80 11.28 1.86
N HIS A 108 -8.57 12.56 1.69
CA HIS A 108 -9.65 13.56 1.69
C HIS A 108 -10.34 13.74 0.33
N ILE A 109 -9.87 13.06 -0.69
CA ILE A 109 -10.46 13.17 -2.03
C ILE A 109 -11.78 12.37 -2.17
#